data_7092f33f1c227d2c1e66840d5049e55e
#
_entry.id   7092f33f1c227d2c1e66840d5049e55e
#
_cell.length_a   1.000
_cell.length_b   1.000
_cell.length_c   1.000
_cell.angle_alpha   90.00
_cell.angle_beta   90.00
_cell.angle_gamma   90.00
#
_symmetry.space_group_name_H-M   'P 1'
#
loop_
_entity.id
_entity.type
_entity.pdbx_description
1 polymer ?
#
loop_
_entity_poly.entity_id
_entity_poly.type
_entity_poly.pdbx_seq_one_letter_code
_entity_poly.pdbx_strand_id
1 'polypeptide(L)'
;MAVYDELAGRLVLITGGANGIGRAMVEAFHVQEAMVCFCDLDEKAGARLSKRLGDRAEFAKVNLCREAGIKRWVAHLAKRHGDIHVLINNAARDPRIALEDVTAKAWDDLFAGNIRAYFLVCREASLHLAKGASIVNFSSITFYTAPVNMSAYVATKAAAIGLTRSLARELGHRRIRVNTISPGWIMTERQLSDHVTPAVKRQIRMEQCIPDLNQPDEVADVALFLASDSSRAVTGQEILVDRGWVPG
;
A
#
# COMPACT_ATOMS: atom_id res chain seq x y z
N MET A 1 -10.62 -11.21 11.55
CA MET A 1 -10.10 -11.35 10.14
C MET A 1 -10.94 -12.38 9.40
N ALA A 2 -11.44 -12.03 8.22
CA ALA A 2 -12.13 -12.98 7.35
C ALA A 2 -11.12 -13.99 6.76
N VAL A 3 -11.58 -15.20 6.44
CA VAL A 3 -10.79 -16.23 5.76
C VAL A 3 -11.17 -16.25 4.29
N TYR A 4 -10.17 -16.25 3.42
CA TYR A 4 -10.30 -16.28 1.96
C TYR A 4 -9.46 -17.44 1.43
N ASP A 5 -10.03 -18.63 1.38
CA ASP A 5 -9.34 -19.89 1.05
C ASP A 5 -8.63 -19.81 -0.32
N GLU A 6 -9.18 -19.01 -1.25
CA GLU A 6 -8.58 -18.79 -2.57
C GLU A 6 -7.25 -18.03 -2.55
N LEU A 7 -6.89 -17.40 -1.43
CA LEU A 7 -5.58 -16.75 -1.27
C LEU A 7 -4.46 -17.73 -0.91
N ALA A 8 -4.79 -18.94 -0.47
CA ALA A 8 -3.80 -19.94 -0.12
C ALA A 8 -2.91 -20.28 -1.34
N GLY A 9 -1.60 -20.27 -1.13
CA GLY A 9 -0.59 -20.49 -2.18
C GLY A 9 -0.46 -19.38 -3.23
N ARG A 10 -1.26 -18.32 -3.21
CA ARG A 10 -1.16 -17.19 -4.13
C ARG A 10 0.10 -16.37 -3.86
N LEU A 11 0.79 -15.96 -4.92
CA LEU A 11 1.92 -15.04 -4.81
C LEU A 11 1.42 -13.60 -4.63
N VAL A 12 1.79 -12.98 -3.51
CA VAL A 12 1.44 -11.62 -3.10
C VAL A 12 2.69 -10.77 -2.99
N LEU A 13 2.76 -9.68 -3.73
CA LEU A 13 3.85 -8.69 -3.65
C LEU A 13 3.39 -7.47 -2.87
N ILE A 14 4.18 -7.07 -1.85
CA ILE A 14 3.88 -5.89 -1.02
C ILE A 14 5.10 -4.97 -0.95
N THR A 15 4.93 -3.70 -1.34
CA THR A 15 5.95 -2.67 -1.17
C THR A 15 5.81 -1.95 0.18
N GLY A 16 6.92 -1.65 0.86
CA GLY A 16 6.89 -1.03 2.19
C GLY A 16 6.36 -1.97 3.27
N GLY A 17 6.75 -3.27 3.22
CA GLY A 17 6.17 -4.32 4.04
C GLY A 17 6.81 -4.53 5.41
N ALA A 18 7.89 -3.81 5.76
CA ALA A 18 8.62 -4.10 6.99
C ALA A 18 7.97 -3.52 8.27
N ASN A 19 7.20 -2.44 8.15
CA ASN A 19 6.66 -1.69 9.29
C ASN A 19 5.21 -1.24 9.05
N GLY A 20 4.52 -0.84 10.11
CA GLY A 20 3.22 -0.18 10.07
C GLY A 20 2.14 -0.97 9.31
N ILE A 21 1.41 -0.29 8.41
CA ILE A 21 0.32 -0.88 7.60
C ILE A 21 0.87 -2.01 6.72
N GLY A 22 2.05 -1.81 6.12
CA GLY A 22 2.70 -2.82 5.27
C GLY A 22 2.97 -4.11 6.03
N ARG A 23 3.51 -4.03 7.25
CA ARG A 23 3.73 -5.20 8.11
C ARG A 23 2.41 -5.91 8.44
N ALA A 24 1.37 -5.16 8.80
CA ALA A 24 0.06 -5.75 9.10
C ALA A 24 -0.50 -6.52 7.89
N MET A 25 -0.34 -5.98 6.66
CA MET A 25 -0.72 -6.69 5.45
C MET A 25 0.13 -7.94 5.20
N VAL A 26 1.46 -7.87 5.37
CA VAL A 26 2.33 -9.06 5.27
C VAL A 26 1.87 -10.16 6.21
N GLU A 27 1.59 -9.83 7.48
CA GLU A 27 1.09 -10.77 8.48
C GLU A 27 -0.30 -11.32 8.11
N ALA A 28 -1.22 -10.46 7.67
CA ALA A 28 -2.57 -10.85 7.29
C ALA A 28 -2.59 -11.82 6.09
N PHE A 29 -1.86 -11.52 5.02
CA PHE A 29 -1.74 -12.43 3.88
C PHE A 29 -1.02 -13.74 4.21
N HIS A 30 -0.03 -13.69 5.10
CA HIS A 30 0.63 -14.90 5.58
C HIS A 30 -0.33 -15.82 6.36
N VAL A 31 -1.25 -15.27 7.15
CA VAL A 31 -2.32 -16.02 7.83
C VAL A 31 -3.29 -16.67 6.84
N GLN A 32 -3.52 -16.07 5.66
CA GLN A 32 -4.29 -16.66 4.56
C GLN A 32 -3.49 -17.74 3.77
N GLU A 33 -2.36 -18.18 4.28
CA GLU A 33 -1.47 -19.17 3.65
C GLU A 33 -0.90 -18.75 2.27
N ALA A 34 -0.90 -17.46 1.97
CA ALA A 34 -0.28 -16.92 0.76
C ALA A 34 1.26 -16.97 0.83
N MET A 35 1.91 -17.04 -0.33
CA MET A 35 3.34 -16.74 -0.47
C MET A 35 3.53 -15.22 -0.54
N VAL A 36 4.03 -14.60 0.53
CA VAL A 36 4.15 -13.15 0.65
C VAL A 36 5.58 -12.70 0.39
N CYS A 37 5.79 -12.01 -0.72
CA CYS A 37 7.08 -11.41 -1.06
C CYS A 37 7.00 -9.89 -0.84
N PHE A 38 7.83 -9.35 0.01
CA PHE A 38 7.76 -7.93 0.34
C PHE A 38 9.12 -7.24 0.30
N CYS A 39 9.10 -5.95 0.02
CA CYS A 39 10.31 -5.14 0.01
C CYS A 39 10.18 -3.90 0.90
N ASP A 40 11.34 -3.43 1.38
CA ASP A 40 11.46 -2.21 2.16
C ASP A 40 12.90 -1.69 2.09
N LEU A 41 13.13 -0.47 2.58
CA LEU A 41 14.48 0.07 2.84
C LEU A 41 15.01 -0.35 4.22
N ASP A 42 14.11 -0.61 5.18
CA ASP A 42 14.46 -1.09 6.52
C ASP A 42 14.78 -2.59 6.49
N GLU A 43 16.04 -2.87 6.16
CA GLU A 43 16.57 -4.23 6.05
C GLU A 43 16.44 -5.02 7.36
N LYS A 44 16.69 -4.36 8.50
CA LYS A 44 16.66 -5.03 9.80
C LYS A 44 15.23 -5.45 10.19
N ALA A 45 14.26 -4.57 10.01
CA ALA A 45 12.87 -4.89 10.30
C ALA A 45 12.33 -5.94 9.32
N GLY A 46 12.61 -5.79 8.01
CA GLY A 46 12.17 -6.73 6.98
C GLY A 46 12.73 -8.14 7.18
N ALA A 47 14.04 -8.26 7.44
CA ALA A 47 14.68 -9.56 7.70
C ALA A 47 14.13 -10.23 8.97
N ARG A 48 13.90 -9.47 10.05
CA ARG A 48 13.27 -10.01 11.27
C ARG A 48 11.86 -10.52 11.02
N LEU A 49 11.05 -9.77 10.26
CA LEU A 49 9.69 -10.15 9.94
C LEU A 49 9.64 -11.44 9.10
N SER A 50 10.44 -11.50 8.02
CA SER A 50 10.55 -12.69 7.18
C SER A 50 10.99 -13.92 7.97
N LYS A 51 12.03 -13.77 8.81
CA LYS A 51 12.51 -14.88 9.68
C LYS A 51 11.43 -15.38 10.65
N ARG A 52 10.63 -14.47 11.22
CA ARG A 52 9.56 -14.82 12.17
C ARG A 52 8.41 -15.56 11.49
N LEU A 53 8.07 -15.20 10.25
CA LEU A 53 6.97 -15.79 9.49
C LEU A 53 7.38 -17.08 8.74
N GLY A 54 8.69 -17.32 8.53
CA GLY A 54 9.20 -18.55 7.91
C GLY A 54 9.05 -18.56 6.38
N ASP A 55 8.96 -19.76 5.82
CA ASP A 55 9.19 -20.03 4.39
C ASP A 55 8.19 -19.37 3.42
N ARG A 56 7.01 -18.99 3.91
CA ARG A 56 6.01 -18.26 3.09
C ARG A 56 6.13 -16.74 3.16
N ALA A 57 7.24 -16.21 3.68
CA ALA A 57 7.49 -14.77 3.74
C ALA A 57 8.90 -14.44 3.26
N GLU A 58 9.04 -13.88 2.07
CA GLU A 58 10.34 -13.52 1.48
C GLU A 58 10.55 -12.00 1.51
N PHE A 59 11.64 -11.55 2.12
CA PHE A 59 12.02 -10.13 2.19
C PHE A 59 13.13 -9.79 1.19
N ALA A 60 13.03 -8.63 0.56
CA ALA A 60 14.11 -8.03 -0.21
C ALA A 60 14.31 -6.55 0.15
N LYS A 61 15.56 -6.12 0.31
CA LYS A 61 15.88 -4.68 0.38
C LYS A 61 15.86 -4.09 -1.02
N VAL A 62 14.84 -3.27 -1.33
CA VAL A 62 14.71 -2.63 -2.65
C VAL A 62 14.47 -1.13 -2.49
N ASN A 63 15.33 -0.33 -3.15
CA ASN A 63 15.07 1.10 -3.30
C ASN A 63 14.16 1.32 -4.52
N LEU A 64 12.89 1.62 -4.24
CA LEU A 64 11.85 1.82 -5.26
C LEU A 64 12.03 3.11 -6.10
N CYS A 65 12.94 4.01 -5.71
CA CYS A 65 13.36 5.13 -6.56
C CYS A 65 14.30 4.67 -7.70
N ARG A 66 14.79 3.42 -7.68
CA ARG A 66 15.73 2.85 -8.65
C ARG A 66 15.03 1.79 -9.52
N GLU A 67 14.70 2.15 -10.75
CA GLU A 67 14.00 1.28 -11.72
C GLU A 67 14.67 -0.09 -11.89
N ALA A 68 15.98 -0.14 -12.06
CA ALA A 68 16.72 -1.39 -12.21
C ALA A 68 16.58 -2.32 -10.99
N GLY A 69 16.40 -1.77 -9.79
CA GLY A 69 16.15 -2.55 -8.57
C GLY A 69 14.76 -3.20 -8.59
N ILE A 70 13.74 -2.44 -8.99
CA ILE A 70 12.37 -2.93 -9.14
C ILE A 70 12.32 -4.07 -10.18
N LYS A 71 12.90 -3.83 -11.37
CA LYS A 71 12.93 -4.82 -12.45
C LYS A 71 13.56 -6.14 -12.02
N ARG A 72 14.74 -6.07 -11.36
CA ARG A 72 15.39 -7.30 -10.86
C ARG A 72 14.57 -8.03 -9.81
N TRP A 73 13.96 -7.29 -8.87
CA TRP A 73 13.13 -7.85 -7.80
C TRP A 73 11.90 -8.57 -8.36
N VAL A 74 11.11 -7.90 -9.19
CA VAL A 74 9.90 -8.48 -9.78
C VAL A 74 10.23 -9.70 -10.65
N ALA A 75 11.24 -9.58 -11.54
CA ALA A 75 11.64 -10.69 -12.40
C ALA A 75 12.16 -11.90 -11.61
N HIS A 76 12.92 -11.66 -10.53
CA HIS A 76 13.40 -12.73 -9.63
C HIS A 76 12.22 -13.50 -9.02
N LEU A 77 11.23 -12.77 -8.47
CA LEU A 77 10.07 -13.37 -7.82
C LEU A 77 9.18 -14.14 -8.81
N ALA A 78 8.91 -13.58 -9.98
CA ALA A 78 8.15 -14.27 -11.02
C ALA A 78 8.84 -15.54 -11.51
N LYS A 79 10.18 -15.52 -11.65
CA LYS A 79 10.97 -16.71 -12.00
C LYS A 79 10.91 -17.79 -10.91
N ARG A 80 10.90 -17.38 -9.64
CA ARG A 80 10.98 -18.30 -8.48
C ARG A 80 9.62 -18.88 -8.10
N HIS A 81 8.57 -18.05 -8.12
CA HIS A 81 7.28 -18.38 -7.55
C HIS A 81 6.14 -18.42 -8.59
N GLY A 82 6.41 -18.06 -9.85
CA GLY A 82 5.41 -18.05 -10.92
C GLY A 82 4.60 -16.74 -10.97
N ASP A 83 3.35 -16.85 -11.44
CA ASP A 83 2.49 -15.70 -11.67
C ASP A 83 2.12 -14.93 -10.42
N ILE A 84 2.14 -13.61 -10.52
CA ILE A 84 1.76 -12.70 -9.44
C ILE A 84 0.23 -12.59 -9.39
N HIS A 85 -0.38 -12.90 -8.25
CA HIS A 85 -1.83 -12.85 -8.05
C HIS A 85 -2.29 -11.55 -7.39
N VAL A 86 -1.47 -10.99 -6.50
CA VAL A 86 -1.77 -9.75 -5.80
C VAL A 86 -0.55 -8.85 -5.79
N LEU A 87 -0.74 -7.58 -6.12
CA LEU A 87 0.26 -6.52 -5.96
C LEU A 87 -0.28 -5.42 -5.05
N ILE A 88 0.46 -5.08 -4.00
CA ILE A 88 0.10 -3.99 -3.09
C ILE A 88 1.20 -2.93 -3.11
N ASN A 89 0.89 -1.76 -3.64
CA ASN A 89 1.73 -0.58 -3.63
C ASN A 89 1.40 0.27 -2.38
N ASN A 90 2.11 0.01 -1.29
CA ASN A 90 1.92 0.69 0.00
C ASN A 90 3.09 1.64 0.36
N ALA A 91 4.31 1.37 -0.12
CA ALA A 91 5.49 2.17 0.23
C ALA A 91 5.29 3.65 -0.08
N ALA A 92 5.43 4.52 0.93
CA ALA A 92 5.34 5.97 0.76
C ALA A 92 6.07 6.70 1.90
N ARG A 93 6.39 7.97 1.66
CA ARG A 93 6.85 8.93 2.67
C ARG A 93 5.89 10.10 2.73
N ASP A 94 5.68 10.66 3.92
CA ASP A 94 4.74 11.76 4.19
C ASP A 94 5.42 12.92 4.95
N PRO A 95 6.50 13.50 4.40
CA PRO A 95 7.17 14.62 5.05
C PRO A 95 6.22 15.82 5.16
N ARG A 96 6.33 16.53 6.27
CA ARG A 96 5.62 17.79 6.50
C ARG A 96 6.58 18.95 6.27
N ILE A 97 6.41 19.66 5.16
CA ILE A 97 7.30 20.74 4.71
C ILE A 97 6.42 21.95 4.37
N ALA A 98 6.71 23.11 4.92
CA ALA A 98 6.01 24.35 4.59
C ALA A 98 6.15 24.66 3.08
N LEU A 99 5.14 25.30 2.49
CA LEU A 99 5.10 25.50 1.03
C LEU A 99 6.34 26.20 0.51
N GLU A 100 6.80 27.23 1.20
CA GLU A 100 7.99 28.03 0.87
C GLU A 100 9.31 27.25 0.96
N ASP A 101 9.34 26.17 1.76
CA ASP A 101 10.53 25.32 1.95
C ASP A 101 10.55 24.10 1.02
N VAL A 102 9.47 23.84 0.26
CA VAL A 102 9.44 22.72 -0.70
C VAL A 102 10.33 23.05 -1.90
N THR A 103 11.53 22.51 -1.91
CA THR A 103 12.43 22.64 -3.07
C THR A 103 11.96 21.73 -4.22
N ALA A 104 12.31 22.08 -5.49
CA ALA A 104 12.05 21.23 -6.64
C ALA A 104 12.61 19.82 -6.43
N LYS A 105 13.81 19.70 -5.84
CA LYS A 105 14.42 18.41 -5.51
C LYS A 105 13.59 17.61 -4.50
N ALA A 106 13.09 18.24 -3.44
CA ALA A 106 12.25 17.56 -2.45
C ALA A 106 10.93 17.07 -3.06
N TRP A 107 10.33 17.86 -3.94
CA TRP A 107 9.16 17.50 -4.73
C TRP A 107 9.45 16.29 -5.62
N ASP A 108 10.50 16.33 -6.44
CA ASP A 108 10.87 15.25 -7.37
C ASP A 108 11.20 13.95 -6.62
N ASP A 109 11.94 14.04 -5.51
CA ASP A 109 12.28 12.89 -4.67
C ASP A 109 11.02 12.23 -4.07
N LEU A 110 10.00 13.03 -3.69
CA LEU A 110 8.76 12.52 -3.14
C LEU A 110 7.91 11.85 -4.22
N PHE A 111 7.79 12.47 -5.40
CA PHE A 111 7.13 11.86 -6.56
C PHE A 111 7.82 10.58 -7.01
N ALA A 112 9.15 10.54 -6.99
CA ALA A 112 9.91 9.34 -7.31
C ALA A 112 9.60 8.17 -6.37
N GLY A 113 9.49 8.44 -5.06
CA GLY A 113 9.24 7.40 -4.04
C GLY A 113 7.78 6.99 -3.90
N ASN A 114 6.83 7.92 -4.08
CA ASN A 114 5.42 7.67 -3.78
C ASN A 114 4.59 7.27 -5.00
N ILE A 115 4.80 7.88 -6.16
CA ILE A 115 3.94 7.62 -7.33
C ILE A 115 4.69 7.04 -8.53
N ARG A 116 5.89 7.54 -8.88
CA ARG A 116 6.68 6.92 -9.94
C ARG A 116 7.04 5.47 -9.57
N ALA A 117 7.33 5.21 -8.29
CA ALA A 117 7.56 3.87 -7.79
C ALA A 117 6.35 2.95 -8.04
N TYR A 118 5.12 3.39 -7.73
CA TYR A 118 3.90 2.62 -7.99
C TYR A 118 3.75 2.29 -9.48
N PHE A 119 3.91 3.30 -10.34
CA PHE A 119 3.88 3.09 -11.80
C PHE A 119 4.90 2.05 -12.25
N LEU A 120 6.17 2.18 -11.82
CA LEU A 120 7.24 1.27 -12.22
C LEU A 120 7.00 -0.16 -11.73
N VAL A 121 6.54 -0.33 -10.47
CA VAL A 121 6.22 -1.66 -9.94
C VAL A 121 5.02 -2.27 -10.68
N CYS A 122 3.96 -1.50 -10.95
CA CYS A 122 2.82 -1.96 -11.74
C CYS A 122 3.26 -2.38 -13.16
N ARG A 123 4.11 -1.58 -13.82
CA ARG A 123 4.61 -1.86 -15.17
C ARG A 123 5.40 -3.17 -15.22
N GLU A 124 6.36 -3.35 -14.32
CA GLU A 124 7.16 -4.59 -14.30
C GLU A 124 6.30 -5.80 -13.89
N ALA A 125 5.44 -5.65 -12.88
CA ALA A 125 4.55 -6.72 -12.45
C ALA A 125 3.54 -7.12 -13.54
N SER A 126 3.08 -6.17 -14.37
CA SER A 126 2.08 -6.42 -15.41
C SER A 126 2.49 -7.51 -16.42
N LEU A 127 3.79 -7.73 -16.58
CA LEU A 127 4.35 -8.78 -17.45
C LEU A 127 4.15 -10.19 -16.85
N HIS A 128 3.87 -10.27 -15.56
CA HIS A 128 3.83 -11.51 -14.78
C HIS A 128 2.54 -11.67 -13.96
N LEU A 129 1.55 -10.77 -14.14
CA LEU A 129 0.28 -10.87 -13.43
C LEU A 129 -0.55 -12.04 -13.98
N ALA A 130 -1.05 -12.88 -13.08
CA ALA A 130 -2.05 -13.90 -13.37
C ALA A 130 -3.32 -13.28 -13.98
N LYS A 131 -4.05 -14.04 -14.77
CA LYS A 131 -5.41 -13.65 -15.16
C LYS A 131 -6.29 -13.55 -13.91
N GLY A 132 -6.98 -12.44 -13.74
CA GLY A 132 -7.83 -12.19 -12.56
C GLY A 132 -7.08 -11.64 -11.35
N ALA A 133 -5.80 -11.29 -11.48
CA ALA A 133 -5.01 -10.69 -10.41
C ALA A 133 -5.62 -9.38 -9.86
N SER A 134 -5.21 -9.00 -8.67
CA SER A 134 -5.62 -7.76 -8.01
C SER A 134 -4.42 -6.85 -7.74
N ILE A 135 -4.55 -5.57 -8.12
CA ILE A 135 -3.61 -4.51 -7.75
C ILE A 135 -4.31 -3.58 -6.76
N VAL A 136 -3.65 -3.31 -5.63
CA VAL A 136 -4.12 -2.35 -4.62
C VAL A 136 -3.07 -1.25 -4.46
N ASN A 137 -3.44 -0.03 -4.81
CA ASN A 137 -2.62 1.16 -4.60
C ASN A 137 -3.05 1.87 -3.33
N PHE A 138 -2.13 2.56 -2.67
CA PHE A 138 -2.43 3.33 -1.46
C PHE A 138 -2.44 4.83 -1.74
N SER A 139 -3.61 5.46 -1.54
CA SER A 139 -3.77 6.90 -1.43
C SER A 139 -3.79 7.32 0.05
N SER A 140 -4.56 8.32 0.42
CA SER A 140 -4.76 8.80 1.78
C SER A 140 -5.96 9.74 1.83
N ILE A 141 -6.66 9.81 2.96
CA ILE A 141 -7.69 10.83 3.19
C ILE A 141 -7.12 12.26 3.15
N THR A 142 -5.80 12.43 3.22
CA THR A 142 -5.17 13.76 3.08
C THR A 142 -5.47 14.41 1.72
N PHE A 143 -5.83 13.63 0.71
CA PHE A 143 -6.34 14.17 -0.55
C PHE A 143 -7.61 15.00 -0.34
N TYR A 144 -8.48 14.60 0.57
CA TYR A 144 -9.74 15.29 0.88
C TYR A 144 -9.58 16.34 1.97
N THR A 145 -8.82 16.06 3.01
CA THR A 145 -8.66 16.94 4.18
C THR A 145 -7.63 18.05 3.97
N ALA A 146 -6.77 17.91 2.95
CA ALA A 146 -5.77 18.90 2.53
C ALA A 146 -5.00 19.55 3.69
N PRO A 147 -4.32 18.78 4.57
CA PRO A 147 -3.63 19.35 5.72
C PRO A 147 -2.46 20.24 5.30
N VAL A 148 -2.21 21.29 6.08
CA VAL A 148 -1.09 22.22 5.85
C VAL A 148 0.26 21.49 5.86
N ASN A 149 1.24 22.03 5.16
CA ASN A 149 2.61 21.51 5.05
C ASN A 149 2.74 20.14 4.38
N MET A 150 1.72 19.70 3.62
CA MET A 150 1.71 18.39 2.95
C MET A 150 1.39 18.48 1.45
N SER A 151 1.55 19.63 0.81
CA SER A 151 1.15 19.88 -0.59
C SER A 151 1.72 18.84 -1.56
N ALA A 152 3.02 18.55 -1.49
CA ALA A 152 3.68 17.57 -2.35
C ALA A 152 3.19 16.13 -2.07
N TYR A 153 2.98 15.77 -0.79
CA TYR A 153 2.44 14.46 -0.42
C TYR A 153 1.01 14.28 -0.93
N VAL A 154 0.13 15.24 -0.69
CA VAL A 154 -1.27 15.23 -1.17
C VAL A 154 -1.32 15.07 -2.69
N ALA A 155 -0.46 15.78 -3.44
CA ALA A 155 -0.37 15.64 -4.89
C ALA A 155 -0.01 14.21 -5.33
N THR A 156 0.94 13.53 -4.63
CA THR A 156 1.27 12.13 -4.93
C THR A 156 0.12 11.18 -4.63
N LYS A 157 -0.68 11.46 -3.61
CA LYS A 157 -1.82 10.62 -3.22
C LYS A 157 -3.02 10.82 -4.15
N ALA A 158 -3.27 12.03 -4.63
CA ALA A 158 -4.20 12.30 -5.72
C ALA A 158 -3.81 11.54 -7.00
N ALA A 159 -2.52 11.55 -7.36
CA ALA A 159 -2.02 10.84 -8.53
C ALA A 159 -2.20 9.32 -8.44
N ALA A 160 -2.16 8.71 -7.25
CA ALA A 160 -2.41 7.29 -7.06
C ALA A 160 -3.85 6.89 -7.46
N ILE A 161 -4.84 7.75 -7.19
CA ILE A 161 -6.24 7.53 -7.59
C ILE A 161 -6.37 7.58 -9.13
N GLY A 162 -5.75 8.59 -9.77
CA GLY A 162 -5.72 8.70 -11.22
C GLY A 162 -5.05 7.50 -11.90
N LEU A 163 -3.88 7.08 -11.39
CA LEU A 163 -3.17 5.89 -11.86
C LEU A 163 -4.03 4.63 -11.74
N THR A 164 -4.72 4.45 -10.62
CA THR A 164 -5.62 3.32 -10.38
C THR A 164 -6.71 3.22 -11.44
N ARG A 165 -7.39 4.33 -11.72
CA ARG A 165 -8.46 4.37 -12.73
C ARG A 165 -7.95 4.06 -14.15
N SER A 166 -6.78 4.59 -14.50
CA SER A 166 -6.14 4.32 -15.79
C SER A 166 -5.78 2.83 -15.92
N LEU A 167 -5.07 2.27 -14.94
CA LEU A 167 -4.65 0.87 -14.96
C LEU A 167 -5.84 -0.09 -14.92
N ALA A 168 -6.92 0.24 -14.22
CA ALA A 168 -8.15 -0.56 -14.22
C ALA A 168 -8.74 -0.68 -15.64
N ARG A 169 -8.70 0.41 -16.42
CA ARG A 169 -9.13 0.42 -17.82
C ARG A 169 -8.18 -0.35 -18.72
N GLU A 170 -6.88 -0.16 -18.57
CA GLU A 170 -5.86 -0.79 -19.39
C GLU A 170 -5.79 -2.32 -19.20
N LEU A 171 -5.88 -2.79 -17.95
CA LEU A 171 -5.68 -4.19 -17.60
C LEU A 171 -6.98 -4.99 -17.49
N GLY A 172 -8.14 -4.33 -17.57
CA GLY A 172 -9.44 -4.96 -17.39
C GLY A 172 -9.74 -6.09 -18.39
N HIS A 173 -9.23 -6.02 -19.63
CA HIS A 173 -9.37 -7.08 -20.63
C HIS A 173 -8.72 -8.40 -20.20
N ARG A 174 -7.73 -8.36 -19.29
CA ARG A 174 -7.10 -9.53 -18.66
C ARG A 174 -7.81 -9.95 -17.37
N ARG A 175 -8.96 -9.33 -17.03
CA ARG A 175 -9.71 -9.48 -15.78
C ARG A 175 -8.91 -9.05 -14.53
N ILE A 176 -7.86 -8.23 -14.70
CA ILE A 176 -7.08 -7.69 -13.61
C ILE A 176 -7.85 -6.51 -13.01
N ARG A 177 -8.06 -6.54 -11.70
CA ARG A 177 -8.71 -5.47 -10.94
C ARG A 177 -7.66 -4.53 -10.37
N VAL A 178 -7.92 -3.23 -10.38
CA VAL A 178 -7.04 -2.23 -9.79
C VAL A 178 -7.87 -1.29 -8.95
N ASN A 179 -7.59 -1.23 -7.64
CA ASN A 179 -8.32 -0.39 -6.69
C ASN A 179 -7.35 0.40 -5.81
N THR A 180 -7.87 1.39 -5.11
CA THR A 180 -7.14 2.21 -4.15
C THR A 180 -7.73 2.05 -2.76
N ILE A 181 -6.88 1.94 -1.75
CA ILE A 181 -7.23 2.16 -0.34
C ILE A 181 -6.73 3.54 0.05
N SER A 182 -7.60 4.31 0.69
CA SER A 182 -7.29 5.63 1.28
C SER A 182 -7.45 5.56 2.79
N PRO A 183 -6.38 5.23 3.53
CA PRO A 183 -6.45 5.17 4.97
C PRO A 183 -6.64 6.56 5.60
N GLY A 184 -7.34 6.58 6.73
CA GLY A 184 -7.36 7.70 7.66
C GLY A 184 -6.07 7.79 8.47
N TRP A 185 -6.16 8.32 9.69
CA TRP A 185 -5.00 8.36 10.59
C TRP A 185 -4.84 7.02 11.30
N ILE A 186 -3.91 6.20 10.81
CA ILE A 186 -3.68 4.84 11.31
C ILE A 186 -2.62 4.85 12.41
N MET A 187 -2.89 4.18 13.52
CA MET A 187 -2.03 4.12 14.71
C MET A 187 -0.83 3.18 14.53
N THR A 188 0.03 3.53 13.58
CA THR A 188 1.33 2.85 13.41
C THR A 188 2.33 3.30 14.47
N GLU A 189 3.37 2.50 14.75
CA GLU A 189 4.42 2.85 15.70
C GLU A 189 5.03 4.23 15.39
N ARG A 190 5.33 4.50 14.10
CA ARG A 190 5.87 5.79 13.66
C ARG A 190 4.89 6.95 13.91
N GLN A 191 3.61 6.78 13.60
CA GLN A 191 2.61 7.83 13.83
C GLN A 191 2.46 8.11 15.33
N LEU A 192 2.47 7.06 16.15
CA LEU A 192 2.37 7.20 17.61
C LEU A 192 3.59 7.91 18.21
N SER A 193 4.81 7.64 17.68
CA SER A 193 6.04 8.31 18.16
C SER A 193 6.16 9.76 17.69
N ASP A 194 5.82 10.03 16.42
CA ASP A 194 6.21 11.28 15.78
C ASP A 194 5.09 12.34 15.81
N HIS A 195 3.82 11.93 15.84
CA HIS A 195 2.71 12.84 15.54
C HIS A 195 1.49 12.73 16.48
N VAL A 196 1.28 11.60 17.14
CA VAL A 196 0.03 11.35 17.87
C VAL A 196 0.14 11.72 19.34
N THR A 197 -0.18 12.97 19.65
CA THR A 197 -0.33 13.46 21.04
C THR A 197 -1.74 13.16 21.60
N PRO A 198 -1.98 13.30 22.94
CA PRO A 198 -3.33 13.21 23.50
C PRO A 198 -4.34 14.18 22.87
N ALA A 199 -3.90 15.39 22.46
CA ALA A 199 -4.73 16.36 21.78
C ALA A 199 -5.12 15.87 20.39
N VAL A 200 -4.17 15.34 19.63
CA VAL A 200 -4.41 14.75 18.30
C VAL A 200 -5.36 13.55 18.39
N LYS A 201 -5.21 12.69 19.40
CA LYS A 201 -6.17 11.57 19.62
C LYS A 201 -7.60 12.05 19.85
N ARG A 202 -7.78 13.14 20.61
CA ARG A 202 -9.09 13.76 20.81
C ARG A 202 -9.66 14.30 19.51
N GLN A 203 -8.84 15.03 18.73
CA GLN A 203 -9.24 15.57 17.44
C GLN A 203 -9.68 14.45 16.48
N ILE A 204 -8.88 13.39 16.34
CA ILE A 204 -9.22 12.24 15.49
C ILE A 204 -10.61 11.69 15.83
N ARG A 205 -10.89 11.49 17.14
CA ARG A 205 -12.18 10.98 17.61
C ARG A 205 -13.36 11.92 17.34
N MET A 206 -13.10 13.22 17.29
CA MET A 206 -14.15 14.21 17.00
C MET A 206 -14.48 14.31 15.51
N GLU A 207 -13.49 14.06 14.65
CA GLU A 207 -13.64 14.15 13.20
C GLU A 207 -14.24 12.85 12.59
N GLN A 208 -14.14 11.74 13.28
CA GLN A 208 -14.65 10.44 12.81
C GLN A 208 -16.09 10.18 13.24
N CYS A 209 -16.88 9.52 12.39
CA CYS A 209 -18.21 9.04 12.77
C CYS A 209 -18.13 7.95 13.86
N ILE A 210 -17.13 7.06 13.78
CA ILE A 210 -16.85 6.06 14.80
C ILE A 210 -15.63 6.54 15.60
N PRO A 211 -15.76 6.89 16.90
CA PRO A 211 -14.72 7.61 17.65
C PRO A 211 -13.59 6.71 18.18
N ASP A 212 -13.31 5.61 17.49
CA ASP A 212 -12.18 4.73 17.80
C ASP A 212 -10.96 5.09 16.95
N LEU A 213 -9.76 4.71 17.39
CA LEU A 213 -8.53 4.96 16.63
C LEU A 213 -8.31 3.83 15.63
N ASN A 214 -8.14 4.16 14.35
CA ASN A 214 -7.88 3.17 13.30
C ASN A 214 -6.58 2.41 13.53
N GLN A 215 -6.61 1.08 13.37
CA GLN A 215 -5.46 0.20 13.52
C GLN A 215 -4.95 -0.31 12.17
N PRO A 216 -3.66 -0.70 12.06
CA PRO A 216 -3.10 -1.23 10.82
C PRO A 216 -3.79 -2.49 10.28
N ASP A 217 -4.27 -3.36 11.16
CA ASP A 217 -4.96 -4.61 10.82
C ASP A 217 -6.33 -4.37 10.16
N GLU A 218 -7.04 -3.30 10.51
CA GLU A 218 -8.29 -2.91 9.85
C GLU A 218 -8.07 -2.53 8.38
N VAL A 219 -6.93 -1.90 8.06
CA VAL A 219 -6.54 -1.62 6.69
C VAL A 219 -6.16 -2.90 5.94
N ALA A 220 -5.50 -3.83 6.64
CA ALA A 220 -5.15 -5.13 6.08
C ALA A 220 -6.39 -5.97 5.75
N ASP A 221 -7.46 -5.92 6.56
CA ASP A 221 -8.73 -6.59 6.28
C ASP A 221 -9.35 -6.12 4.95
N VAL A 222 -9.31 -4.81 4.68
CA VAL A 222 -9.79 -4.26 3.40
C VAL A 222 -8.88 -4.68 2.24
N ALA A 223 -7.57 -4.74 2.45
CA ALA A 223 -6.63 -5.23 1.44
C ALA A 223 -6.88 -6.71 1.10
N LEU A 224 -7.17 -7.56 2.08
CA LEU A 224 -7.57 -8.96 1.87
C LEU A 224 -8.87 -9.05 1.05
N PHE A 225 -9.91 -8.26 1.39
CA PHE A 225 -11.15 -8.20 0.61
C PHE A 225 -10.89 -7.81 -0.83
N LEU A 226 -10.09 -6.76 -1.09
CA LEU A 226 -9.78 -6.32 -2.44
C LEU A 226 -8.90 -7.32 -3.21
N ALA A 227 -8.14 -8.16 -2.52
CA ALA A 227 -7.35 -9.23 -3.13
C ALA A 227 -8.19 -10.46 -3.48
N SER A 228 -9.27 -10.72 -2.73
CA SER A 228 -10.10 -11.92 -2.83
C SER A 228 -11.11 -11.88 -3.99
N ASP A 229 -11.71 -13.02 -4.29
CA ASP A 229 -12.79 -13.15 -5.26
C ASP A 229 -14.11 -12.49 -4.80
N SER A 230 -14.23 -12.18 -3.51
CA SER A 230 -15.38 -11.44 -2.95
C SER A 230 -15.50 -10.03 -3.55
N SER A 231 -14.39 -9.46 -4.04
CA SER A 231 -14.36 -8.15 -4.71
C SER A 231 -14.28 -8.24 -6.24
N ARG A 232 -14.66 -9.37 -6.86
CA ARG A 232 -14.55 -9.62 -8.31
C ARG A 232 -15.22 -8.59 -9.22
N ALA A 233 -16.20 -7.85 -8.72
CA ALA A 233 -16.90 -6.79 -9.43
C ALA A 233 -16.36 -5.37 -9.09
N VAL A 234 -15.36 -5.26 -8.20
CA VAL A 234 -14.81 -3.98 -7.74
C VAL A 234 -13.49 -3.70 -8.45
N THR A 235 -13.49 -2.68 -9.31
CA THR A 235 -12.27 -2.20 -10.00
C THR A 235 -12.39 -0.71 -10.33
N GLY A 236 -11.26 0.00 -10.32
CA GLY A 236 -11.20 1.45 -10.54
C GLY A 236 -11.75 2.27 -9.36
N GLN A 237 -11.98 1.61 -8.21
CA GLN A 237 -12.60 2.23 -7.04
C GLN A 237 -11.56 2.68 -6.01
N GLU A 238 -11.97 3.66 -5.21
CA GLU A 238 -11.29 4.09 -4.00
C GLU A 238 -12.13 3.68 -2.79
N ILE A 239 -11.49 3.02 -1.81
CA ILE A 239 -12.13 2.62 -0.55
C ILE A 239 -11.49 3.43 0.59
N LEU A 240 -12.30 4.25 1.25
CA LEU A 240 -11.89 4.99 2.44
C LEU A 240 -11.88 4.04 3.65
N VAL A 241 -10.79 4.04 4.42
CA VAL A 241 -10.65 3.28 5.68
C VAL A 241 -10.29 4.26 6.79
N ASP A 242 -11.27 5.05 7.20
CA ASP A 242 -11.08 6.25 8.01
C ASP A 242 -12.16 6.46 9.08
N ARG A 243 -13.03 5.48 9.29
CA ARG A 243 -14.16 5.53 10.23
C ARG A 243 -15.13 6.70 9.96
N GLY A 244 -15.26 7.09 8.68
CA GLY A 244 -16.16 8.15 8.27
C GLY A 244 -15.64 9.55 8.59
N TRP A 245 -14.34 9.75 8.60
CA TRP A 245 -13.75 11.10 8.70
C TRP A 245 -14.08 11.94 7.47
N VAL A 246 -13.98 11.34 6.30
CA VAL A 246 -14.31 12.01 5.04
C VAL A 246 -15.65 11.49 4.53
N PRO A 247 -16.62 12.36 4.24
CA PRO A 247 -17.84 11.92 3.57
C PRO A 247 -17.51 11.39 2.17
N GLY A 248 -18.07 10.23 1.86
CA GLY A 248 -17.90 9.56 0.57
C GLY A 248 -18.61 10.27 -0.59
#